data_e249af6e57377ddb3ecb97ad3a97026d
#
_entry.id   e249af6e57377ddb3ecb97ad3a97026d
#
_cell.length_a   1.000
_cell.length_b   1.000
_cell.length_c   1.000
_cell.angle_alpha   90.00
_cell.angle_beta   90.00
_cell.angle_gamma   90.00
#
_symmetry.space_group_name_H-M   'P 1'
#
loop_
_entity.id
_entity.type
_entity.pdbx_description
1 polymer ?
#
loop_
_entity_poly.entity_id
_entity_poly.type
_entity_poly.pdbx_seq_one_letter_code
_entity_poly.pdbx_strand_id
1 'polypeptide(L)'
;MMKLCRLIIPFILFCSLSFADKIAIATKVKGEVELMKVGKKKFIDLKPGTILDDGDKIRTGRTGFAAVIFIDDKSTLKLKEDSEVVITGQRTAASISKKINMDGGTIRATVKKQNTDFVIQTPTSVASVKGTDFWLLSDPTTGDQVIGLQGIIGLVNSETGQEVDVTVGMTGSSTPDGQVASIETDPNSIPSDPSAAQEGPSQVRIYLEAPDGTQKVLVIEYQ
;
A
#
# COMPACT_ATOMS: atom_id res chain seq x y z
N MET A 1 26.70 -51.64 39.09
CA MET A 1 26.84 -50.18 39.14
C MET A 1 26.80 -49.65 37.69
N MET A 2 25.60 -49.30 37.20
CA MET A 2 25.41 -48.73 35.84
C MET A 2 25.51 -47.23 35.92
N LYS A 3 26.50 -46.61 35.25
CA LYS A 3 26.65 -45.16 35.13
C LYS A 3 25.74 -44.66 34.01
N LEU A 4 24.65 -43.95 34.40
CA LEU A 4 23.73 -43.29 33.44
C LEU A 4 24.40 -42.03 32.89
N CYS A 5 24.87 -42.12 31.65
CA CYS A 5 25.45 -40.97 30.93
C CYS A 5 24.31 -40.07 30.47
N ARG A 6 24.08 -38.93 31.17
CA ARG A 6 23.11 -37.88 30.77
C ARG A 6 23.68 -37.11 29.57
N LEU A 7 23.15 -37.41 28.38
CA LEU A 7 23.44 -36.66 27.19
C LEU A 7 22.66 -35.31 27.26
N ILE A 8 23.38 -34.24 27.55
CA ILE A 8 22.84 -32.87 27.48
C ILE A 8 22.93 -32.44 26.02
N ILE A 9 21.78 -32.44 25.32
CA ILE A 9 21.66 -31.88 23.97
C ILE A 9 21.52 -30.35 24.15
N PRO A 10 22.46 -29.52 23.65
CA PRO A 10 22.27 -28.08 23.68
C PRO A 10 21.15 -27.71 22.71
N PHE A 11 20.06 -27.19 23.23
CA PHE A 11 18.96 -26.58 22.43
C PHE A 11 19.47 -25.26 21.84
N ILE A 12 20.01 -25.34 20.62
CA ILE A 12 20.39 -24.14 19.85
C ILE A 12 19.10 -23.44 19.42
N LEU A 13 18.76 -22.37 20.14
CA LEU A 13 17.68 -21.46 19.79
C LEU A 13 18.07 -20.74 18.49
N PHE A 14 17.59 -21.25 17.35
CA PHE A 14 17.78 -20.65 16.05
C PHE A 14 16.88 -19.38 15.98
N CYS A 15 17.45 -18.24 16.38
CA CYS A 15 16.80 -16.95 16.22
C CYS A 15 16.81 -16.61 14.72
N SER A 16 15.74 -16.95 14.00
CA SER A 16 15.56 -16.52 12.62
C SER A 16 15.40 -14.99 12.58
N LEU A 17 16.44 -14.31 12.16
CA LEU A 17 16.38 -12.89 11.79
C LEU A 17 15.51 -12.78 10.54
N SER A 18 14.24 -12.51 10.72
CA SER A 18 13.35 -12.14 9.62
C SER A 18 13.74 -10.74 9.17
N PHE A 19 14.41 -10.62 8.03
CA PHE A 19 14.58 -9.35 7.34
C PHE A 19 13.28 -9.04 6.61
N ALA A 20 12.64 -7.93 6.96
CA ALA A 20 11.48 -7.45 6.22
C ALA A 20 11.92 -7.03 4.80
N ASP A 21 11.17 -7.47 3.77
CA ASP A 21 11.46 -7.15 2.39
C ASP A 21 11.16 -5.68 2.08
N LYS A 22 12.08 -5.02 1.39
CA LYS A 22 11.89 -3.66 0.87
C LYS A 22 10.95 -3.72 -0.31
N ILE A 23 9.79 -3.07 -0.22
CA ILE A 23 8.73 -3.22 -1.23
C ILE A 23 8.37 -1.91 -1.92
N ALA A 24 8.55 -0.76 -1.26
CA ALA A 24 8.14 0.52 -1.82
C ALA A 24 9.02 1.68 -1.31
N ILE A 25 8.83 2.86 -1.89
CA ILE A 25 9.52 4.10 -1.51
C ILE A 25 8.50 5.23 -1.44
N ALA A 26 8.53 6.02 -0.36
CA ALA A 26 7.77 7.25 -0.26
C ALA A 26 8.40 8.32 -1.17
N THR A 27 7.71 8.71 -2.23
CA THR A 27 8.24 9.66 -3.23
C THR A 27 7.87 11.10 -2.93
N LYS A 28 6.70 11.33 -2.34
CA LYS A 28 6.19 12.65 -1.99
C LYS A 28 5.50 12.58 -0.64
N VAL A 29 5.77 13.54 0.21
CA VAL A 29 5.15 13.68 1.52
C VAL A 29 4.84 15.16 1.74
N LYS A 30 3.61 15.49 2.12
CA LYS A 30 3.16 16.84 2.46
C LYS A 30 2.34 16.80 3.73
N GLY A 31 2.42 17.85 4.55
CA GLY A 31 1.68 17.96 5.80
C GLY A 31 2.06 16.88 6.82
N GLU A 32 1.11 16.49 7.64
CA GLU A 32 1.31 15.51 8.70
C GLU A 32 1.19 14.09 8.15
N VAL A 33 2.31 13.38 8.08
CA VAL A 33 2.36 11.98 7.64
C VAL A 33 3.32 11.21 8.52
N GLU A 34 2.87 10.10 9.05
CA GLU A 34 3.60 9.27 9.97
C GLU A 34 3.76 7.84 9.47
N LEU A 35 4.86 7.23 9.85
CA LEU A 35 5.24 5.86 9.55
C LEU A 35 5.40 5.07 10.86
N MET A 36 4.80 3.92 10.97
CA MET A 36 5.12 2.92 11.96
C MET A 36 5.77 1.72 11.27
N LYS A 37 7.04 1.50 11.59
CA LYS A 37 7.80 0.35 11.07
C LYS A 37 7.26 -0.96 11.62
N VAL A 38 7.27 -2.01 10.80
CA VAL A 38 6.90 -3.36 11.22
C VAL A 38 7.58 -3.78 12.53
N GLY A 39 6.81 -4.36 13.45
CA GLY A 39 7.30 -4.75 14.77
C GLY A 39 7.59 -3.60 15.75
N LYS A 40 7.35 -2.35 15.37
CA LYS A 40 7.43 -1.18 16.26
C LYS A 40 6.03 -0.76 16.71
N LYS A 41 5.98 -0.02 17.84
CA LYS A 41 4.74 0.51 18.42
C LYS A 41 4.65 2.04 18.36
N LYS A 42 5.67 2.68 17.78
CA LYS A 42 5.78 4.15 17.75
C LYS A 42 5.76 4.63 16.31
N PHE A 43 4.95 5.65 16.05
CA PHE A 43 4.98 6.41 14.82
C PHE A 43 6.15 7.38 14.80
N ILE A 44 6.73 7.59 13.64
CA ILE A 44 7.77 8.58 13.33
C ILE A 44 7.35 9.34 12.08
N ASP A 45 7.85 10.55 11.90
CA ASP A 45 7.57 11.32 10.69
C ASP A 45 8.04 10.58 9.44
N LEU A 46 7.15 10.44 8.46
CA LEU A 46 7.51 9.93 7.13
C LEU A 46 8.17 11.05 6.32
N LYS A 47 9.26 10.73 5.63
CA LYS A 47 9.98 11.67 4.76
C LYS A 47 10.08 11.14 3.33
N PRO A 48 10.12 12.02 2.31
CA PRO A 48 10.45 11.60 0.95
C PRO A 48 11.78 10.83 0.91
N GLY A 49 11.85 9.78 0.10
CA GLY A 49 13.00 8.88 0.01
C GLY A 49 13.01 7.75 1.04
N THR A 50 12.07 7.73 2.00
CA THR A 50 11.98 6.64 2.97
C THR A 50 11.61 5.33 2.26
N ILE A 51 12.41 4.30 2.49
CA ILE A 51 12.12 2.94 2.02
C ILE A 51 11.13 2.29 2.97
N LEU A 52 10.10 1.69 2.39
CA LEU A 52 9.04 0.97 3.09
C LEU A 52 9.29 -0.53 2.99
N ASP A 53 9.22 -1.18 4.13
CA ASP A 53 9.37 -2.62 4.26
C ASP A 53 7.98 -3.30 4.34
N ASP A 54 7.95 -4.61 4.12
CA ASP A 54 6.75 -5.42 4.31
C ASP A 54 6.20 -5.28 5.74
N GLY A 55 4.92 -4.91 5.83
CA GLY A 55 4.20 -4.68 7.08
C GLY A 55 4.32 -3.28 7.67
N ASP A 56 4.94 -2.34 6.96
CA ASP A 56 4.99 -0.93 7.39
C ASP A 56 3.60 -0.28 7.30
N LYS A 57 3.25 0.52 8.32
CA LYS A 57 1.98 1.26 8.41
C LYS A 57 2.22 2.75 8.17
N ILE A 58 1.45 3.35 7.27
CA ILE A 58 1.44 4.79 7.00
C ILE A 58 0.11 5.36 7.44
N ARG A 59 0.15 6.53 8.09
CA ARG A 59 -1.03 7.31 8.44
C ARG A 59 -0.83 8.76 8.05
N THR A 60 -1.88 9.37 7.48
CA THR A 60 -1.93 10.79 7.14
C THR A 60 -2.88 11.50 8.08
N GLY A 61 -2.50 12.69 8.55
CA GLY A 61 -3.40 13.58 9.28
C GLY A 61 -4.26 14.44 8.34
N ARG A 62 -4.99 15.40 8.90
CA ARG A 62 -5.97 16.26 8.19
C ARG A 62 -5.39 17.06 7.01
N THR A 63 -4.12 17.36 7.02
CA THR A 63 -3.42 18.05 5.93
C THR A 63 -2.39 17.15 5.25
N GLY A 64 -2.42 15.85 5.61
CA GLY A 64 -1.44 14.86 5.17
C GLY A 64 -1.68 14.41 3.73
N PHE A 65 -0.59 14.20 3.01
CA PHE A 65 -0.58 13.55 1.71
C PHE A 65 0.72 12.77 1.56
N ALA A 66 0.61 11.53 1.12
CA ALA A 66 1.77 10.72 0.77
C ALA A 66 1.59 10.09 -0.62
N ALA A 67 2.69 10.03 -1.37
CA ALA A 67 2.77 9.21 -2.58
C ALA A 67 3.87 8.17 -2.41
N VAL A 68 3.55 6.94 -2.72
CA VAL A 68 4.41 5.76 -2.60
C VAL A 68 4.53 5.10 -3.96
N ILE A 69 5.73 4.68 -4.34
CA ILE A 69 5.99 3.91 -5.56
C ILE A 69 6.53 2.52 -5.18
N PHE A 70 5.97 1.47 -5.78
CA PHE A 70 6.49 0.10 -5.64
C PHE A 70 7.74 -0.09 -6.49
N ILE A 71 8.75 -0.76 -5.93
CA ILE A 71 10.09 -0.79 -6.53
C ILE A 71 10.19 -1.71 -7.74
N ASP A 72 9.32 -2.73 -7.85
CA ASP A 72 9.33 -3.73 -8.92
C ASP A 72 8.69 -3.22 -10.23
N ASP A 73 7.45 -2.72 -10.17
CA ASP A 73 6.64 -2.42 -11.35
C ASP A 73 6.29 -0.94 -11.52
N LYS A 74 6.72 -0.08 -10.58
CA LYS A 74 6.42 1.36 -10.54
C LYS A 74 4.92 1.67 -10.39
N SER A 75 4.12 0.73 -9.90
CA SER A 75 2.77 1.04 -9.43
C SER A 75 2.84 2.08 -8.32
N THR A 76 1.85 2.97 -8.27
CA THR A 76 1.81 4.05 -7.28
C THR A 76 0.59 3.95 -6.40
N LEU A 77 0.78 4.32 -5.14
CA LEU A 77 -0.29 4.48 -4.16
C LEU A 77 -0.21 5.90 -3.59
N LYS A 78 -1.28 6.66 -3.72
CA LYS A 78 -1.39 8.01 -3.16
C LYS A 78 -2.40 7.98 -2.04
N LEU A 79 -2.01 8.48 -0.88
CA LEU A 79 -2.85 8.60 0.30
C LEU A 79 -3.24 10.07 0.46
N LYS A 80 -4.52 10.35 0.56
CA LYS A 80 -5.04 11.67 0.94
C LYS A 80 -5.09 11.82 2.45
N GLU A 81 -5.64 12.94 2.89
CA GLU A 81 -5.88 13.25 4.30
C GLU A 81 -6.67 12.14 5.02
N ASP A 82 -6.43 11.99 6.30
CA ASP A 82 -7.13 11.08 7.22
C ASP A 82 -7.20 9.62 6.73
N SER A 83 -6.09 9.13 6.13
CA SER A 83 -5.98 7.77 5.61
C SER A 83 -4.98 6.95 6.43
N GLU A 84 -5.28 5.67 6.65
CA GLU A 84 -4.40 4.74 7.32
C GLU A 84 -4.30 3.43 6.52
N VAL A 85 -3.06 3.03 6.18
CA VAL A 85 -2.80 1.82 5.40
C VAL A 85 -1.62 1.04 5.95
N VAL A 86 -1.70 -0.29 5.88
CA VAL A 86 -0.56 -1.20 6.05
C VAL A 86 -0.19 -1.76 4.68
N ILE A 87 1.07 -1.59 4.30
CA ILE A 87 1.58 -2.06 3.01
C ILE A 87 2.26 -3.41 3.21
N THR A 88 1.73 -4.46 2.60
CA THR A 88 2.35 -5.78 2.63
C THR A 88 2.72 -6.25 1.23
N GLY A 89 3.79 -7.03 1.13
CA GLY A 89 4.25 -7.54 -0.14
C GLY A 89 5.01 -8.85 0.00
N GLN A 90 4.66 -9.82 -0.84
CA GLN A 90 5.43 -11.07 -0.94
C GLN A 90 6.31 -11.00 -2.18
N ARG A 91 7.61 -10.97 -1.96
CA ARG A 91 8.60 -10.92 -3.02
C ARG A 91 8.86 -12.31 -3.59
N THR A 92 8.83 -12.40 -4.90
CA THR A 92 9.38 -13.52 -5.68
C THR A 92 10.64 -13.06 -6.41
N ALA A 93 11.29 -13.95 -7.18
CA ALA A 93 12.47 -13.58 -7.97
C ALA A 93 12.15 -12.50 -9.05
N ALA A 94 10.93 -12.42 -9.54
CA ALA A 94 10.54 -11.58 -10.67
C ALA A 94 9.60 -10.41 -10.31
N SER A 95 8.88 -10.48 -9.18
CA SER A 95 7.79 -9.55 -8.87
C SER A 95 7.46 -9.50 -7.38
N ILE A 96 6.62 -8.54 -7.00
CA ILE A 96 6.05 -8.42 -5.65
C ILE A 96 4.52 -8.51 -5.78
N SER A 97 3.92 -9.50 -5.12
CA SER A 97 2.48 -9.55 -4.88
C SER A 97 2.14 -8.55 -3.78
N LYS A 98 1.20 -7.65 -4.03
CA LYS A 98 0.94 -6.49 -3.16
C LYS A 98 -0.43 -6.60 -2.52
N LYS A 99 -0.45 -6.41 -1.21
CA LYS A 99 -1.68 -6.29 -0.44
C LYS A 99 -1.63 -5.04 0.43
N ILE A 100 -2.61 -4.18 0.25
CA ILE A 100 -2.80 -2.98 1.05
C ILE A 100 -3.98 -3.22 1.99
N ASN A 101 -3.73 -3.20 3.29
CA ASN A 101 -4.82 -3.22 4.27
C ASN A 101 -5.10 -1.77 4.66
N MET A 102 -6.32 -1.32 4.44
CA MET A 102 -6.76 0.05 4.67
C MET A 102 -7.80 0.09 5.77
N ASP A 103 -7.53 0.81 6.84
CA ASP A 103 -8.46 0.96 7.96
C ASP A 103 -9.52 2.04 7.70
N GLY A 104 -9.25 2.97 6.80
CA GLY A 104 -10.14 4.04 6.36
C GLY A 104 -9.40 5.15 5.62
N GLY A 105 -10.15 6.08 5.01
CA GLY A 105 -9.63 7.24 4.30
C GLY A 105 -9.83 7.20 2.78
N THR A 106 -8.97 7.91 2.05
CA THR A 106 -9.05 8.02 0.58
C THR A 106 -7.69 7.77 -0.05
N ILE A 107 -7.64 6.81 -0.98
CA ILE A 107 -6.42 6.50 -1.74
C ILE A 107 -6.69 6.51 -3.24
N ARG A 108 -5.65 6.81 -4.04
CA ARG A 108 -5.62 6.53 -5.47
C ARG A 108 -4.53 5.50 -5.74
N ALA A 109 -4.90 4.45 -6.44
CA ALA A 109 -3.94 3.44 -6.89
C ALA A 109 -3.85 3.47 -8.41
N THR A 110 -2.62 3.65 -8.92
CA THR A 110 -2.31 3.49 -10.33
C THR A 110 -1.43 2.26 -10.47
N VAL A 111 -2.04 1.15 -10.90
CA VAL A 111 -1.40 -0.17 -10.94
C VAL A 111 -0.97 -0.47 -12.37
N LYS A 112 0.31 -0.77 -12.56
CA LYS A 112 0.83 -1.20 -13.86
C LYS A 112 0.35 -2.61 -14.18
N LYS A 113 0.13 -2.90 -15.47
CA LYS A 113 -0.27 -4.24 -15.92
C LYS A 113 0.80 -5.26 -15.54
N GLN A 114 0.44 -6.24 -14.72
CA GLN A 114 1.35 -7.25 -14.19
C GLN A 114 0.62 -8.61 -14.04
N ASN A 115 1.41 -9.67 -13.85
CA ASN A 115 0.88 -11.02 -13.66
C ASN A 115 0.70 -11.39 -12.17
N THR A 116 1.02 -10.47 -11.26
CA THR A 116 0.85 -10.65 -9.81
C THR A 116 -0.36 -9.87 -9.32
N ASP A 117 -0.93 -10.33 -8.21
CA ASP A 117 -2.10 -9.70 -7.62
C ASP A 117 -1.71 -8.37 -6.95
N PHE A 118 -2.56 -7.37 -7.16
CA PHE A 118 -2.61 -6.15 -6.39
C PHE A 118 -3.99 -6.08 -5.74
N VAL A 119 -4.02 -6.19 -4.42
CA VAL A 119 -5.24 -6.28 -3.64
C VAL A 119 -5.28 -5.17 -2.61
N ILE A 120 -6.42 -4.49 -2.50
CA ILE A 120 -6.68 -3.57 -1.38
C ILE A 120 -7.82 -4.18 -0.58
N GLN A 121 -7.56 -4.38 0.71
CA GLN A 121 -8.54 -4.89 1.67
C GLN A 121 -8.91 -3.80 2.65
N THR A 122 -10.19 -3.56 2.80
CA THR A 122 -10.79 -2.70 3.83
C THR A 122 -11.56 -3.55 4.84
N PRO A 123 -12.15 -2.96 5.88
CA PRO A 123 -13.09 -3.67 6.75
C PRO A 123 -14.33 -4.19 6.00
N THR A 124 -14.77 -3.51 4.95
CA THR A 124 -16.03 -3.78 4.26
C THR A 124 -15.85 -4.59 2.98
N SER A 125 -14.73 -4.42 2.25
CA SER A 125 -14.56 -5.04 0.95
C SER A 125 -13.12 -5.40 0.61
N VAL A 126 -12.99 -6.13 -0.50
CA VAL A 126 -11.72 -6.44 -1.16
C VAL A 126 -11.78 -5.96 -2.60
N ALA A 127 -10.88 -5.06 -2.97
CA ALA A 127 -10.69 -4.61 -4.34
C ALA A 127 -9.48 -5.33 -4.96
N SER A 128 -9.71 -6.05 -6.05
CA SER A 128 -8.68 -6.80 -6.79
C SER A 128 -8.47 -6.22 -8.17
N VAL A 129 -7.21 -5.99 -8.56
CA VAL A 129 -6.89 -5.25 -9.78
C VAL A 129 -5.70 -5.80 -10.56
N LYS A 130 -5.72 -5.59 -11.88
CA LYS A 130 -4.60 -5.94 -12.79
C LYS A 130 -4.44 -4.87 -13.87
N GLY A 131 -3.68 -3.80 -13.56
CA GLY A 131 -3.43 -2.72 -14.52
C GLY A 131 -4.58 -1.73 -14.60
N THR A 132 -4.81 -0.99 -13.53
CA THR A 132 -5.94 -0.09 -13.33
C THR A 132 -5.50 1.22 -12.72
N ASP A 133 -6.30 2.27 -12.91
CA ASP A 133 -6.22 3.53 -12.17
C ASP A 133 -7.58 3.80 -11.55
N PHE A 134 -7.63 4.04 -10.25
CA PHE A 134 -8.88 4.21 -9.53
C PHE A 134 -8.69 4.92 -8.19
N TRP A 135 -9.78 5.50 -7.70
CA TRP A 135 -9.91 5.95 -6.33
C TRP A 135 -10.62 4.90 -5.49
N LEU A 136 -10.20 4.75 -4.25
CA LEU A 136 -10.93 4.01 -3.22
C LEU A 136 -11.12 4.93 -2.01
N LEU A 137 -12.37 5.13 -1.64
CA LEU A 137 -12.81 5.84 -0.45
C LEU A 137 -13.38 4.81 0.51
N SER A 138 -12.86 4.73 1.72
CA SER A 138 -13.30 3.75 2.73
C SER A 138 -13.68 4.44 4.02
N ASP A 139 -14.86 4.17 4.49
CA ASP A 139 -15.36 4.55 5.81
C ASP A 139 -15.93 3.30 6.49
N PRO A 140 -15.42 2.90 7.67
CA PRO A 140 -15.88 1.67 8.34
C PRO A 140 -17.35 1.64 8.69
N THR A 141 -18.03 2.80 8.72
CA THR A 141 -19.45 2.92 9.09
C THR A 141 -20.39 2.99 7.89
N THR A 142 -19.96 3.62 6.80
CA THR A 142 -20.79 3.80 5.60
C THR A 142 -20.40 2.87 4.46
N GLY A 143 -19.22 2.27 4.53
CA GLY A 143 -18.71 1.34 3.54
C GLY A 143 -17.71 1.97 2.58
N ASP A 144 -17.50 1.30 1.44
CA ASP A 144 -16.49 1.63 0.47
C ASP A 144 -17.09 2.13 -0.84
N GLN A 145 -16.36 3.03 -1.50
CA GLN A 145 -16.62 3.48 -2.86
C GLN A 145 -15.35 3.34 -3.70
N VAL A 146 -15.46 2.71 -4.86
CA VAL A 146 -14.39 2.57 -5.85
C VAL A 146 -14.78 3.29 -7.11
N ILE A 147 -13.99 4.28 -7.53
CA ILE A 147 -14.23 5.07 -8.75
C ILE A 147 -13.23 4.63 -9.81
N GLY A 148 -13.69 3.99 -10.87
CA GLY A 148 -12.87 3.48 -11.96
C GLY A 148 -12.45 4.58 -12.94
N LEU A 149 -11.14 4.82 -13.07
CA LEU A 149 -10.55 5.77 -14.03
C LEU A 149 -9.93 5.06 -15.24
N GLN A 150 -9.39 3.84 -15.04
CA GLN A 150 -8.84 3.00 -16.09
C GLN A 150 -8.87 1.52 -15.69
N GLY A 151 -9.22 0.64 -16.64
CA GLY A 151 -9.23 -0.81 -16.45
C GLY A 151 -10.51 -1.31 -15.77
N ILE A 152 -10.42 -2.46 -15.12
CA ILE A 152 -11.53 -3.12 -14.42
C ILE A 152 -11.07 -3.45 -13.02
N ILE A 153 -11.86 -3.12 -12.03
CA ILE A 153 -11.63 -3.41 -10.60
C ILE A 153 -12.72 -4.38 -10.14
N GLY A 154 -12.35 -5.57 -9.68
CA GLY A 154 -13.28 -6.47 -9.00
C GLY A 154 -13.47 -6.01 -7.56
N LEU A 155 -14.67 -5.64 -7.17
CA LEU A 155 -15.04 -5.23 -5.81
C LEU A 155 -15.90 -6.31 -5.18
N VAL A 156 -15.40 -6.95 -4.13
CA VAL A 156 -16.06 -8.03 -3.40
C VAL A 156 -16.39 -7.56 -1.99
N ASN A 157 -17.64 -7.70 -1.57
CA ASN A 157 -18.04 -7.45 -0.19
C ASN A 157 -17.50 -8.57 0.73
N SER A 158 -16.85 -8.17 1.84
CA SER A 158 -16.19 -9.10 2.76
C SER A 158 -17.17 -9.96 3.56
N GLU A 159 -18.38 -9.48 3.82
CA GLU A 159 -19.41 -10.19 4.62
C GLU A 159 -20.18 -11.21 3.77
N THR A 160 -20.66 -10.79 2.60
CA THR A 160 -21.57 -11.59 1.78
C THR A 160 -20.89 -12.31 0.62
N GLY A 161 -19.68 -11.89 0.23
CA GLY A 161 -19.00 -12.38 -0.96
C GLY A 161 -19.64 -11.91 -2.28
N GLN A 162 -20.62 -11.00 -2.24
CA GLN A 162 -21.14 -10.39 -3.45
C GLN A 162 -20.08 -9.59 -4.16
N GLU A 163 -20.06 -9.65 -5.49
CA GLU A 163 -19.04 -9.05 -6.33
C GLU A 163 -19.66 -8.18 -7.42
N VAL A 164 -18.96 -7.09 -7.75
CA VAL A 164 -19.27 -6.25 -8.91
C VAL A 164 -17.99 -5.79 -9.59
N ASP A 165 -18.00 -5.75 -10.91
CA ASP A 165 -16.95 -5.15 -11.71
C ASP A 165 -17.17 -3.63 -11.81
N VAL A 166 -16.15 -2.87 -11.44
CA VAL A 166 -16.12 -1.41 -11.58
C VAL A 166 -15.26 -1.07 -12.78
N THR A 167 -15.90 -0.60 -13.84
CA THR A 167 -15.22 -0.18 -15.09
C THR A 167 -14.99 1.33 -15.13
N VAL A 168 -14.36 1.80 -16.21
CA VAL A 168 -14.09 3.24 -16.43
C VAL A 168 -15.39 4.03 -16.43
N GLY A 169 -15.43 5.11 -15.65
CA GLY A 169 -16.60 5.99 -15.51
C GLY A 169 -17.70 5.43 -14.60
N MET A 170 -17.44 4.30 -13.91
CA MET A 170 -18.37 3.72 -12.95
C MET A 170 -17.86 3.88 -11.52
N THR A 171 -18.78 4.01 -10.59
CA THR A 171 -18.54 3.97 -9.15
C THR A 171 -19.15 2.70 -8.58
N GLY A 172 -18.31 1.80 -8.07
CA GLY A 172 -18.73 0.65 -7.28
C GLY A 172 -18.88 1.06 -5.82
N SER A 173 -19.91 0.52 -5.15
CA SER A 173 -20.11 0.69 -3.71
C SER A 173 -20.25 -0.67 -3.04
N SER A 174 -19.74 -0.75 -1.80
CA SER A 174 -19.90 -1.91 -0.93
C SER A 174 -20.22 -1.42 0.48
N THR A 175 -21.34 -1.85 1.03
CA THR A 175 -21.84 -1.40 2.34
C THR A 175 -21.58 -2.43 3.43
N PRO A 176 -21.51 -2.03 4.73
CA PRO A 176 -21.32 -2.97 5.82
C PRO A 176 -22.43 -4.01 6.00
N ASP A 177 -23.64 -3.73 5.51
CA ASP A 177 -24.77 -4.66 5.49
C ASP A 177 -24.74 -5.63 4.30
N GLY A 178 -23.68 -5.60 3.48
CA GLY A 178 -23.42 -6.59 2.46
C GLY A 178 -23.91 -6.26 1.06
N GLN A 179 -24.47 -5.06 0.83
CA GLN A 179 -24.93 -4.66 -0.49
C GLN A 179 -23.75 -4.21 -1.36
N VAL A 180 -23.81 -4.58 -2.65
CA VAL A 180 -22.84 -4.16 -3.66
C VAL A 180 -23.57 -3.61 -4.86
N ALA A 181 -23.12 -2.47 -5.39
CA ALA A 181 -23.70 -1.84 -6.57
C ALA A 181 -22.63 -1.18 -7.44
N SER A 182 -22.92 -1.01 -8.72
CA SER A 182 -22.10 -0.22 -9.64
C SER A 182 -23.02 0.72 -10.43
N ILE A 183 -22.72 2.02 -10.36
CA ILE A 183 -23.50 3.08 -11.00
C ILE A 183 -22.56 4.00 -11.79
N GLU A 184 -23.12 4.79 -12.70
CA GLU A 184 -22.35 5.83 -13.40
C GLU A 184 -21.77 6.86 -12.42
N THR A 185 -20.49 7.22 -12.61
CA THR A 185 -19.79 8.14 -11.73
C THR A 185 -20.30 9.56 -11.91
N ASP A 186 -20.69 10.24 -10.82
CA ASP A 186 -20.85 11.69 -10.82
C ASP A 186 -19.44 12.33 -10.93
N PRO A 187 -19.15 13.09 -11.99
CA PRO A 187 -17.84 13.76 -12.15
C PRO A 187 -17.43 14.64 -10.96
N ASN A 188 -18.41 15.19 -10.24
CA ASN A 188 -18.16 16.02 -9.06
C ASN A 188 -17.75 15.19 -7.82
N SER A 189 -17.99 13.89 -7.80
CA SER A 189 -17.61 13.01 -6.71
C SER A 189 -16.15 12.52 -6.80
N ILE A 190 -15.47 12.75 -7.94
CA ILE A 190 -14.09 12.32 -8.13
C ILE A 190 -13.16 13.16 -7.26
N PRO A 191 -12.38 12.55 -6.34
CA PRO A 191 -11.46 13.29 -5.49
C PRO A 191 -10.38 14.01 -6.30
N SER A 192 -10.02 15.23 -5.88
CA SER A 192 -8.88 15.94 -6.48
C SER A 192 -7.57 15.25 -6.15
N ASP A 193 -6.66 15.16 -7.12
CA ASP A 193 -5.30 14.63 -6.92
C ASP A 193 -4.34 15.77 -6.52
N PRO A 194 -3.84 15.80 -5.27
CA PRO A 194 -2.94 16.87 -4.81
C PRO A 194 -1.57 16.85 -5.51
N SER A 195 -1.25 15.80 -6.26
CA SER A 195 -0.01 15.69 -7.02
C SER A 195 -0.12 16.15 -8.47
N ALA A 196 -1.31 16.25 -9.02
CA ALA A 196 -1.55 16.63 -10.42
C ALA A 196 -1.07 18.06 -10.77
N ALA A 197 -0.93 18.94 -9.78
CA ALA A 197 -0.43 20.32 -9.98
C ALA A 197 1.10 20.42 -10.21
N GLN A 198 1.80 19.30 -10.33
CA GLN A 198 3.26 19.23 -10.56
C GLN A 198 3.59 18.18 -11.62
N GLU A 199 3.07 18.34 -12.83
CA GLU A 199 3.46 17.54 -13.99
C GLU A 199 4.79 18.06 -14.57
N GLY A 200 5.87 17.77 -13.87
CA GLY A 200 7.24 17.72 -14.39
C GLY A 200 7.84 16.38 -13.98
N PRO A 201 8.91 15.89 -14.62
CA PRO A 201 9.53 14.64 -14.19
C PRO A 201 9.92 14.76 -12.72
N SER A 202 9.26 13.97 -11.89
CA SER A 202 9.54 13.95 -10.46
C SER A 202 10.76 13.07 -10.22
N GLN A 203 11.75 13.58 -9.46
CA GLN A 203 12.94 12.84 -9.09
C GLN A 203 12.97 12.56 -7.60
N VAL A 204 13.18 11.31 -7.21
CA VAL A 204 13.54 10.93 -5.84
C VAL A 204 15.03 10.62 -5.81
N ARG A 205 15.76 11.30 -4.92
CA ARG A 205 17.17 11.04 -4.65
C ARG A 205 17.31 10.30 -3.34
N ILE A 206 17.83 9.08 -3.39
CA ILE A 206 18.11 8.25 -2.22
C ILE A 206 19.62 8.29 -2.00
N TYR A 207 20.04 8.76 -0.84
CA TYR A 207 21.44 8.76 -0.43
C TYR A 207 21.72 7.45 0.31
N LEU A 208 22.64 6.66 -0.23
CA LEU A 208 23.08 5.40 0.36
C LEU A 208 24.53 5.60 0.82
N GLU A 209 24.79 5.28 2.08
CA GLU A 209 26.15 5.28 2.62
C GLU A 209 26.69 3.85 2.58
N ALA A 210 27.83 3.67 1.91
CA ALA A 210 28.53 2.39 1.87
C ALA A 210 29.36 2.20 3.16
N PRO A 211 29.73 0.95 3.51
CA PRO A 211 30.51 0.67 4.72
C PRO A 211 31.88 1.37 4.77
N ASP A 212 32.38 1.83 3.63
CA ASP A 212 33.64 2.59 3.49
C ASP A 212 33.46 4.11 3.63
N GLY A 213 32.23 4.58 3.97
CA GLY A 213 31.90 6.01 4.11
C GLY A 213 31.61 6.72 2.78
N THR A 214 31.63 6.03 1.64
CA THR A 214 31.26 6.64 0.36
C THR A 214 29.75 6.78 0.24
N GLN A 215 29.30 7.95 -0.24
CA GLN A 215 27.88 8.20 -0.53
C GLN A 215 27.58 7.88 -2.00
N LYS A 216 26.57 7.05 -2.22
CA LYS A 216 25.97 6.80 -3.54
C LYS A 216 24.59 7.42 -3.58
N VAL A 217 24.26 8.07 -4.71
CA VAL A 217 22.94 8.66 -4.93
C VAL A 217 22.22 7.81 -5.96
N LEU A 218 21.09 7.22 -5.57
CA LEU A 218 20.16 6.61 -6.51
C LEU A 218 19.12 7.69 -6.88
N VAL A 219 19.04 8.04 -8.16
CA VAL A 219 18.03 8.96 -8.69
C VAL A 219 16.98 8.13 -9.40
N ILE A 220 15.73 8.22 -8.94
CA ILE A 220 14.57 7.60 -9.59
C ILE A 220 13.75 8.72 -10.21
N GLU A 221 13.65 8.72 -11.53
CA GLU A 221 12.74 9.60 -12.29
C GLU A 221 11.44 8.86 -12.56
N TYR A 222 10.29 9.54 -12.34
CA TYR A 222 8.96 8.99 -12.63
C TYR A 222 8.03 10.09 -13.16
N GLN A 223 7.15 9.70 -14.06
CA GLN A 223 6.11 10.55 -14.65
C GLN A 223 4.76 10.20 -14.06
#